data_0946cc2da4f3096e1b29fd7c7487758c
#
_entry.id   0946cc2da4f3096e1b29fd7c7487758c
#
_cell.length_a   1.000
_cell.length_b   1.000
_cell.length_c   1.000
_cell.angle_alpha   90.00
_cell.angle_beta   90.00
_cell.angle_gamma   90.00
#
_symmetry.space_group_name_H-M   'P 1'
#
loop_
_entity.id
_entity.type
_entity.pdbx_description
1 polymer ?
#
loop_
_entity_poly.entity_id
_entity_poly.type
_entity_poly.pdbx_seq_one_letter_code
_entity_poly.pdbx_strand_id
1 'polypeptide(L)'
;MPYRADGDALDAPIRILLITSRETRRWVIPKGNAPAGMMLHQAAAMEAEEEAGVLGAVCPTPLGSYRYRKRRRNGAALMVDVEVFPLAVWDEMPEWKEHTERERRWFSLAEAADAVEESDLSELIRSFAASEFKAVVRRASLLGTVAQKSGMNRMFGWFQRLLPKQGNFFELFEAHVRTIVAGADALSRLLQDGEHRDDHIREVIERENDADEIIREMLRVVRQTFLTPFDRGAIIGLISSMDDAIDEMQAAVAAIDLYDFTGFEPEMKDIAAIIVDGARVLAEALPLLRDVPRNAKRLHELTERLVRMEGHADLIYAAGLKQAFRQFGPIDPMGFIVRREILNHLERIVDALEDVANEIDGIVIDHA
;
A
#
# COMPACT_ATOMS: atom_id res chain seq x y z
N MET A 1 10.50 -11.71 -5.31
CA MET A 1 11.96 -11.57 -5.15
C MET A 1 12.20 -10.52 -4.07
N PRO A 2 12.53 -10.96 -2.84
CA PRO A 2 12.79 -10.03 -1.74
C PRO A 2 14.12 -9.30 -1.95
N TYR A 3 14.12 -7.98 -1.70
CA TYR A 3 15.30 -7.12 -1.80
C TYR A 3 15.30 -6.04 -0.73
N ARG A 4 16.48 -5.47 -0.44
CA ARG A 4 16.65 -4.29 0.42
C ARG A 4 17.81 -3.43 -0.07
N ALA A 5 17.84 -2.15 0.30
CA ALA A 5 19.00 -1.29 0.13
C ALA A 5 19.94 -1.43 1.34
N ASP A 6 21.23 -1.43 1.12
CA ASP A 6 22.25 -1.55 2.16
C ASP A 6 22.69 -0.14 2.64
N GLY A 7 21.74 0.62 3.23
CA GLY A 7 21.91 1.99 3.73
C GLY A 7 20.89 2.98 3.18
N ASP A 8 20.89 4.21 3.74
CA ASP A 8 19.92 5.27 3.47
C ASP A 8 20.25 6.14 2.23
N ALA A 9 21.39 5.90 1.58
CA ALA A 9 21.83 6.70 0.42
C ALA A 9 21.04 6.30 -0.84
N LEU A 10 20.82 7.28 -1.74
CA LEU A 10 20.08 7.07 -3.01
C LEU A 10 20.71 6.01 -3.93
N ASP A 11 22.00 5.76 -3.78
CA ASP A 11 22.85 4.83 -4.51
C ASP A 11 23.35 3.66 -3.64
N ALA A 12 22.72 3.44 -2.47
CA ALA A 12 23.03 2.30 -1.63
C ALA A 12 22.92 0.98 -2.42
N PRO A 13 23.91 0.06 -2.27
CA PRO A 13 23.90 -1.20 -2.98
C PRO A 13 22.67 -2.04 -2.58
N ILE A 14 22.07 -2.68 -3.59
CA ILE A 14 20.91 -3.54 -3.37
C ILE A 14 21.37 -4.95 -3.02
N ARG A 15 20.69 -5.54 -2.07
CA ARG A 15 20.81 -6.94 -1.69
C ARG A 15 19.55 -7.70 -2.08
N ILE A 16 19.73 -8.92 -2.58
CA ILE A 16 18.65 -9.88 -2.86
C ILE A 16 18.70 -10.99 -1.83
N LEU A 17 17.54 -11.35 -1.27
CA LEU A 17 17.42 -12.49 -0.39
C LEU A 17 17.17 -13.74 -1.22
N LEU A 18 18.02 -14.74 -1.03
CA LEU A 18 17.80 -16.11 -1.53
C LEU A 18 17.61 -17.06 -0.34
N ILE A 19 16.90 -18.14 -0.62
CA ILE A 19 16.69 -19.27 0.31
C ILE A 19 17.16 -20.57 -0.31
N THR A 20 17.47 -21.57 0.52
CA THR A 20 17.77 -22.89 0.00
C THR A 20 16.49 -23.67 -0.32
N SER A 21 16.47 -24.36 -1.46
CA SER A 21 15.41 -25.33 -1.76
C SER A 21 15.44 -26.51 -0.79
N ARG A 22 14.29 -27.10 -0.44
CA ARG A 22 14.20 -28.20 0.55
C ARG A 22 14.96 -29.46 0.12
N GLU A 23 14.81 -29.85 -1.15
CA GLU A 23 15.33 -31.13 -1.64
C GLU A 23 16.78 -31.06 -2.11
N THR A 24 17.13 -30.01 -2.87
CA THR A 24 18.44 -29.92 -3.54
C THR A 24 19.40 -28.94 -2.88
N ARG A 25 18.93 -28.18 -1.88
CA ARG A 25 19.71 -27.15 -1.14
C ARG A 25 20.32 -26.07 -2.04
N ARG A 26 19.84 -25.94 -3.29
CA ARG A 26 20.25 -24.88 -4.21
C ARG A 26 19.60 -23.56 -3.83
N TRP A 27 20.24 -22.45 -4.16
CA TRP A 27 19.72 -21.12 -3.91
C TRP A 27 18.60 -20.79 -4.91
N VAL A 28 17.47 -20.29 -4.36
CA VAL A 28 16.27 -19.91 -5.12
C VAL A 28 15.64 -18.68 -4.47
N ILE A 29 14.78 -17.97 -5.21
CA ILE A 29 13.86 -17.00 -4.60
C ILE A 29 12.68 -17.73 -3.94
N PRO A 30 12.04 -17.18 -2.88
CA PRO A 30 10.79 -17.69 -2.34
C PRO A 30 9.72 -17.76 -3.43
N LYS A 31 8.98 -18.87 -3.51
CA LYS A 31 7.98 -19.12 -4.54
C LYS A 31 7.02 -20.25 -4.20
N GLY A 32 5.77 -20.07 -4.57
CA GLY A 32 4.73 -21.10 -4.43
C GLY A 32 3.61 -20.94 -5.45
N ASN A 33 2.50 -21.61 -5.19
CA ASN A 33 1.31 -21.50 -6.03
C ASN A 33 0.36 -20.48 -5.39
N ALA A 34 -0.20 -19.59 -6.19
CA ALA A 34 -1.23 -18.71 -5.70
C ALA A 34 -2.48 -19.51 -5.29
N PRO A 35 -3.02 -19.30 -4.08
CA PRO A 35 -4.33 -19.81 -3.70
C PRO A 35 -5.41 -19.31 -4.66
N ALA A 36 -6.51 -20.05 -4.78
CA ALA A 36 -7.63 -19.63 -5.62
C ALA A 36 -8.19 -18.28 -5.13
N GLY A 37 -8.29 -17.32 -6.04
CA GLY A 37 -8.79 -15.96 -5.74
C GLY A 37 -7.75 -14.97 -5.22
N MET A 38 -6.51 -15.39 -4.94
CA MET A 38 -5.45 -14.49 -4.50
C MET A 38 -4.68 -13.93 -5.71
N MET A 39 -4.37 -12.64 -5.69
CA MET A 39 -3.52 -12.03 -6.71
C MET A 39 -2.08 -12.58 -6.65
N LEU A 40 -1.41 -12.71 -7.80
CA LEU A 40 -0.09 -13.34 -7.88
C LEU A 40 0.98 -12.62 -7.04
N HIS A 41 0.96 -11.29 -6.98
CA HIS A 41 1.90 -10.52 -6.16
C HIS A 41 1.67 -10.73 -4.65
N GLN A 42 0.41 -10.85 -4.21
CA GLN A 42 0.06 -11.15 -2.82
C GLN A 42 0.52 -12.56 -2.43
N ALA A 43 0.32 -13.55 -3.33
CA ALA A 43 0.86 -14.88 -3.12
C ALA A 43 2.39 -14.89 -3.05
N ALA A 44 3.08 -14.06 -3.83
CA ALA A 44 4.54 -13.92 -3.78
C ALA A 44 5.02 -13.33 -2.44
N ALA A 45 4.27 -12.39 -1.85
CA ALA A 45 4.56 -11.85 -0.51
C ALA A 45 4.35 -12.91 0.58
N MET A 46 3.24 -13.65 0.53
CA MET A 46 2.94 -14.75 1.45
C MET A 46 4.02 -15.84 1.41
N GLU A 47 4.46 -16.25 0.23
CA GLU A 47 5.53 -17.24 0.09
C GLU A 47 6.89 -16.72 0.61
N ALA A 48 7.16 -15.42 0.48
CA ALA A 48 8.35 -14.82 1.05
C ALA A 48 8.31 -14.81 2.60
N GLU A 49 7.15 -14.58 3.19
CA GLU A 49 6.95 -14.71 4.63
C GLU A 49 7.11 -16.16 5.10
N GLU A 50 6.43 -17.13 4.48
CA GLU A 50 6.45 -18.52 4.89
C GLU A 50 7.81 -19.20 4.68
N GLU A 51 8.43 -19.00 3.51
CA GLU A 51 9.67 -19.68 3.12
C GLU A 51 10.93 -18.96 3.60
N ALA A 52 10.89 -17.62 3.74
CA ALA A 52 12.07 -16.82 4.06
C ALA A 52 11.94 -16.00 5.35
N GLY A 53 10.75 -15.90 5.95
CA GLY A 53 10.53 -15.12 7.15
C GLY A 53 10.80 -13.63 6.96
N VAL A 54 10.43 -13.07 5.81
CA VAL A 54 10.61 -11.65 5.51
C VAL A 54 9.28 -10.99 5.20
N LEU A 55 9.17 -9.74 5.63
CA LEU A 55 8.02 -8.90 5.45
C LEU A 55 8.43 -7.69 4.61
N GLY A 56 7.55 -7.28 3.70
CA GLY A 56 7.91 -6.24 2.77
C GLY A 56 6.71 -5.70 1.98
N ALA A 57 6.91 -4.58 1.28
CA ALA A 57 5.98 -4.09 0.28
C ALA A 57 6.23 -4.81 -1.04
N VAL A 58 5.22 -5.51 -1.56
CA VAL A 58 5.29 -6.18 -2.85
C VAL A 58 4.81 -5.23 -3.95
N CYS A 59 5.59 -5.13 -5.03
CA CYS A 59 5.15 -4.41 -6.22
C CYS A 59 4.13 -5.28 -6.99
N PRO A 60 2.95 -4.76 -7.35
CA PRO A 60 1.96 -5.51 -8.12
C PRO A 60 2.39 -5.78 -9.57
N THR A 61 3.33 -4.99 -10.09
CA THR A 61 3.88 -5.18 -11.45
C THR A 61 5.01 -6.22 -11.42
N PRO A 62 4.91 -7.31 -12.19
CA PRO A 62 5.97 -8.31 -12.25
C PRO A 62 7.23 -7.75 -12.90
N LEU A 63 8.39 -8.13 -12.40
CA LEU A 63 9.69 -7.85 -13.00
C LEU A 63 9.89 -8.61 -14.32
N GLY A 64 9.28 -9.77 -14.43
CA GLY A 64 9.36 -10.71 -15.53
C GLY A 64 9.01 -12.10 -15.07
N SER A 65 9.29 -13.10 -15.91
CA SER A 65 9.07 -14.51 -15.60
C SER A 65 10.30 -15.35 -15.91
N TYR A 66 10.44 -16.48 -15.23
CA TYR A 66 11.46 -17.48 -15.52
C TYR A 66 10.87 -18.87 -15.50
N ARG A 67 11.53 -19.83 -16.16
CA ARG A 67 11.13 -21.23 -16.19
C ARG A 67 12.03 -22.08 -15.37
N TYR A 68 11.43 -23.02 -14.60
CA TYR A 68 12.21 -24.05 -13.94
C TYR A 68 11.57 -25.44 -14.08
N ARG A 69 12.41 -26.47 -13.97
CA ARG A 69 12.00 -27.86 -14.08
C ARG A 69 11.64 -28.41 -12.70
N LYS A 70 10.34 -28.57 -12.42
CA LYS A 70 9.83 -29.17 -11.18
C LYS A 70 9.77 -30.71 -11.36
N ARG A 71 10.50 -31.45 -10.54
CA ARG A 71 10.38 -32.93 -10.48
C ARG A 71 9.17 -33.29 -9.63
N ARG A 72 8.31 -34.17 -10.13
CA ARG A 72 7.21 -34.74 -9.36
C ARG A 72 7.68 -36.02 -8.67
N ARG A 73 6.98 -36.44 -7.59
CA ARG A 73 7.27 -37.71 -6.87
C ARG A 73 7.24 -38.96 -7.74
N ASN A 74 6.52 -38.93 -8.86
CA ASN A 74 6.46 -40.04 -9.85
C ASN A 74 7.59 -40.00 -10.89
N GLY A 75 8.61 -39.17 -10.73
CA GLY A 75 9.74 -39.01 -11.63
C GLY A 75 9.49 -38.13 -12.86
N ALA A 76 8.26 -37.75 -13.15
CA ALA A 76 7.94 -36.84 -14.25
C ALA A 76 8.45 -35.42 -13.96
N ALA A 77 8.95 -34.76 -15.00
CA ALA A 77 9.35 -33.35 -14.92
C ALA A 77 8.28 -32.46 -15.56
N LEU A 78 7.91 -31.40 -14.86
CA LEU A 78 7.01 -30.36 -15.36
C LEU A 78 7.80 -29.05 -15.50
N MET A 79 7.68 -28.40 -16.65
CA MET A 79 8.14 -27.01 -16.77
C MET A 79 7.10 -26.09 -16.14
N VAL A 80 7.54 -25.23 -15.24
CA VAL A 80 6.70 -24.27 -14.52
C VAL A 80 7.20 -22.88 -14.84
N ASP A 81 6.29 -22.02 -15.30
CA ASP A 81 6.55 -20.58 -15.44
C ASP A 81 6.27 -19.90 -14.09
N VAL A 82 7.17 -19.04 -13.65
CA VAL A 82 7.09 -18.30 -12.39
C VAL A 82 7.20 -16.81 -12.68
N GLU A 83 6.17 -16.05 -12.36
CA GLU A 83 6.24 -14.60 -12.37
C GLU A 83 6.99 -14.10 -11.14
N VAL A 84 7.84 -13.11 -11.33
CA VAL A 84 8.74 -12.57 -10.31
C VAL A 84 8.28 -11.18 -9.92
N PHE A 85 7.82 -11.03 -8.68
CA PHE A 85 7.41 -9.75 -8.13
C PHE A 85 8.49 -9.20 -7.18
N PRO A 86 8.92 -7.93 -7.33
CA PRO A 86 9.82 -7.31 -6.36
C PRO A 86 9.12 -7.13 -5.01
N LEU A 87 9.81 -7.46 -3.91
CA LEU A 87 9.35 -7.28 -2.54
C LEU A 87 10.41 -6.49 -1.77
N ALA A 88 10.11 -5.22 -1.45
CA ALA A 88 10.97 -4.39 -0.62
C ALA A 88 10.85 -4.80 0.85
N VAL A 89 11.91 -5.40 1.39
CA VAL A 89 11.89 -5.96 2.75
C VAL A 89 12.18 -4.86 3.76
N TRP A 90 11.31 -4.75 4.78
CA TRP A 90 11.49 -3.87 5.92
C TRP A 90 11.72 -4.61 7.24
N ASP A 91 11.36 -5.91 7.33
CA ASP A 91 11.53 -6.69 8.56
C ASP A 91 11.91 -8.15 8.27
N GLU A 92 12.66 -8.75 9.18
CA GLU A 92 13.10 -10.14 9.15
C GLU A 92 12.72 -10.85 10.45
N MET A 93 11.84 -11.83 10.37
CA MET A 93 11.45 -12.64 11.52
C MET A 93 12.62 -13.53 11.99
N PRO A 94 12.94 -13.58 13.28
CA PRO A 94 13.98 -14.49 13.81
C PRO A 94 13.57 -15.97 13.67
N GLU A 95 12.28 -16.28 13.75
CA GLU A 95 11.69 -17.60 13.55
C GLU A 95 10.52 -17.49 12.57
N TRP A 96 10.46 -18.38 11.58
CA TRP A 96 9.41 -18.42 10.57
C TRP A 96 9.00 -19.87 10.28
N LYS A 97 7.93 -20.09 9.52
CA LYS A 97 7.31 -21.39 9.27
C LYS A 97 8.30 -22.47 8.81
N GLU A 98 9.26 -22.13 7.95
CA GLU A 98 10.21 -23.07 7.37
C GLU A 98 11.67 -22.84 7.82
N HIS A 99 11.89 -22.16 8.95
CA HIS A 99 13.24 -21.81 9.44
C HIS A 99 14.15 -23.02 9.72
N THR A 100 13.56 -24.18 10.06
CA THR A 100 14.33 -25.43 10.25
C THR A 100 14.64 -26.18 8.96
N GLU A 101 13.94 -25.88 7.87
CA GLU A 101 14.05 -26.57 6.60
C GLU A 101 14.90 -25.80 5.58
N ARG A 102 15.01 -24.48 5.72
CA ARG A 102 15.66 -23.58 4.78
C ARG A 102 16.68 -22.67 5.46
N GLU A 103 17.79 -22.42 4.76
CA GLU A 103 18.67 -21.30 5.04
C GLU A 103 18.23 -20.09 4.22
N ARG A 104 18.32 -18.88 4.78
CA ARG A 104 18.20 -17.62 4.06
C ARG A 104 19.50 -16.83 4.12
N ARG A 105 19.81 -16.10 3.04
CA ARG A 105 21.00 -15.25 2.99
C ARG A 105 20.80 -14.09 2.02
N TRP A 106 21.36 -12.93 2.40
CA TRP A 106 21.45 -11.74 1.57
C TRP A 106 22.68 -11.77 0.68
N PHE A 107 22.48 -11.53 -0.61
CA PHE A 107 23.52 -11.49 -1.64
C PHE A 107 23.54 -10.12 -2.32
N SER A 108 24.68 -9.69 -2.84
CA SER A 108 24.69 -8.61 -3.84
C SER A 108 23.98 -9.09 -5.13
N LEU A 109 23.60 -8.17 -6.01
CA LEU A 109 22.95 -8.53 -7.28
C LEU A 109 23.79 -9.52 -8.10
N ALA A 110 25.10 -9.28 -8.17
CA ALA A 110 26.02 -10.17 -8.90
C ALA A 110 26.10 -11.56 -8.26
N GLU A 111 26.32 -11.63 -6.95
CA GLU A 111 26.38 -12.91 -6.22
C GLU A 111 25.04 -13.68 -6.30
N ALA A 112 23.91 -12.99 -6.20
CA ALA A 112 22.58 -13.61 -6.31
C ALA A 112 22.35 -14.19 -7.71
N ALA A 113 22.71 -13.45 -8.75
CA ALA A 113 22.60 -13.89 -10.13
C ALA A 113 23.49 -15.10 -10.44
N ASP A 114 24.68 -15.18 -9.82
CA ASP A 114 25.60 -16.32 -9.97
C ASP A 114 25.19 -17.53 -9.10
N ALA A 115 24.43 -17.31 -8.03
CA ALA A 115 24.02 -18.38 -7.10
C ALA A 115 22.79 -19.17 -7.58
N VAL A 116 21.96 -18.60 -8.45
CA VAL A 116 20.78 -19.27 -8.99
C VAL A 116 21.13 -20.10 -10.22
N GLU A 117 20.43 -21.23 -10.43
CA GLU A 117 20.72 -22.14 -11.55
C GLU A 117 19.97 -21.75 -12.83
N GLU A 118 18.82 -21.07 -12.71
CA GLU A 118 17.99 -20.70 -13.84
C GLU A 118 18.55 -19.44 -14.54
N SER A 119 18.94 -19.59 -15.83
CA SER A 119 19.51 -18.49 -16.63
C SER A 119 18.60 -17.26 -16.70
N ASP A 120 17.30 -17.49 -16.89
CA ASP A 120 16.30 -16.44 -17.03
C ASP A 120 16.14 -15.65 -15.70
N LEU A 121 16.19 -16.36 -14.55
CA LEU A 121 16.18 -15.71 -13.22
C LEU A 121 17.49 -14.95 -12.97
N SER A 122 18.63 -15.49 -13.36
CA SER A 122 19.92 -14.81 -13.28
C SER A 122 19.91 -13.49 -14.06
N GLU A 123 19.34 -13.50 -15.27
CA GLU A 123 19.22 -12.30 -16.11
C GLU A 123 18.28 -11.26 -15.49
N LEU A 124 17.11 -11.69 -14.96
CA LEU A 124 16.19 -10.82 -14.24
C LEU A 124 16.87 -10.16 -13.02
N ILE A 125 17.64 -10.90 -12.25
CA ILE A 125 18.39 -10.36 -11.10
C ILE A 125 19.45 -9.34 -11.57
N ARG A 126 20.19 -9.63 -12.65
CA ARG A 126 21.21 -8.71 -13.18
C ARG A 126 20.62 -7.42 -13.73
N SER A 127 19.45 -7.51 -14.37
CA SER A 127 18.73 -6.34 -14.93
C SER A 127 17.94 -5.54 -13.89
N PHE A 128 17.86 -6.02 -12.65
CA PHE A 128 17.08 -5.39 -11.59
C PHE A 128 17.63 -3.99 -11.27
N ALA A 129 16.94 -2.96 -11.78
CA ALA A 129 17.23 -1.58 -11.48
C ALA A 129 16.23 -1.08 -10.42
N ALA A 130 16.68 -0.99 -9.17
CA ALA A 130 15.84 -0.47 -8.08
C ALA A 130 15.35 0.97 -8.30
N SER A 131 15.90 1.68 -9.32
CA SER A 131 15.43 3.01 -9.66
C SER A 131 13.95 3.07 -10.04
N GLU A 132 13.42 2.03 -10.66
CA GLU A 132 12.00 1.94 -11.03
C GLU A 132 11.11 1.60 -9.82
N PHE A 133 11.70 1.04 -8.76
CA PHE A 133 11.02 0.64 -7.53
C PHE A 133 11.45 1.48 -6.31
N LYS A 134 12.20 2.56 -6.52
CA LYS A 134 12.73 3.44 -5.46
C LYS A 134 11.64 4.08 -4.60
N ALA A 135 10.46 4.31 -5.12
CA ALA A 135 9.34 4.82 -4.34
C ALA A 135 8.93 3.81 -3.24
N VAL A 136 8.89 2.52 -3.58
CA VAL A 136 8.58 1.43 -2.64
C VAL A 136 9.72 1.24 -1.61
N VAL A 137 10.99 1.36 -2.06
CA VAL A 137 12.18 1.27 -1.17
C VAL A 137 12.27 2.46 -0.23
N ARG A 138 12.01 3.68 -0.72
CA ARG A 138 12.00 4.90 0.11
C ARG A 138 10.98 4.81 1.23
N ARG A 139 9.80 4.26 0.95
CA ARG A 139 8.78 3.96 1.94
C ARG A 139 9.28 2.95 2.98
N ALA A 140 9.87 1.84 2.54
CA ALA A 140 10.41 0.80 3.43
C ALA A 140 11.59 1.30 4.29
N SER A 141 12.51 2.11 3.73
CA SER A 141 13.69 2.64 4.45
C SER A 141 13.33 3.75 5.43
N LEU A 142 12.42 4.67 5.07
CA LEU A 142 11.94 5.71 5.99
C LEU A 142 11.22 5.09 7.19
N LEU A 143 10.49 4.00 6.99
CA LEU A 143 9.82 3.24 8.04
C LEU A 143 10.80 2.58 9.04
N GLY A 144 11.99 2.18 8.60
CA GLY A 144 13.04 1.59 9.45
C GLY A 144 13.87 2.61 10.25
N THR A 145 14.09 3.81 9.71
CA THR A 145 15.04 4.79 10.28
C THR A 145 14.38 5.79 11.24
N VAL A 146 13.10 6.10 11.05
CA VAL A 146 12.34 7.01 11.94
C VAL A 146 12.07 6.35 13.29
N ALA A 147 11.90 5.03 13.34
CA ALA A 147 11.72 4.29 14.60
C ALA A 147 12.93 4.38 15.56
N GLN A 148 14.12 4.75 15.08
CA GLN A 148 15.34 4.82 15.88
C GLN A 148 15.75 6.22 16.35
N LYS A 149 15.20 7.32 15.83
CA LYS A 149 15.73 8.68 16.06
C LYS A 149 14.84 9.73 16.68
N SER A 150 13.56 9.51 16.91
CA SER A 150 12.74 10.53 17.57
C SER A 150 12.30 10.12 18.97
N GLY A 151 12.76 10.91 19.95
CA GLY A 151 12.36 10.82 21.36
C GLY A 151 10.88 11.18 21.60
N MET A 152 9.97 10.55 20.86
CA MET A 152 8.51 10.81 20.84
C MET A 152 7.76 10.01 21.92
N ASN A 153 8.40 9.76 23.05
CA ASN A 153 7.81 9.03 24.18
C ASN A 153 6.71 9.80 24.95
N ARG A 154 6.32 11.00 24.53
CA ARG A 154 5.36 11.81 25.29
C ARG A 154 3.93 11.86 24.72
N MET A 155 3.72 11.62 23.43
CA MET A 155 2.36 11.55 22.84
C MET A 155 1.75 10.14 22.87
N PHE A 156 2.59 9.09 22.89
CA PHE A 156 2.14 7.70 22.97
C PHE A 156 1.45 7.32 24.31
N GLY A 157 1.67 8.06 25.39
CA GLY A 157 1.16 7.71 26.72
C GLY A 157 -0.36 7.76 26.87
N TRP A 158 -1.06 8.49 26.01
CA TRP A 158 -2.52 8.51 26.03
C TRP A 158 -3.12 7.40 25.13
N PHE A 159 -2.45 7.06 24.02
CA PHE A 159 -2.85 5.99 23.11
C PHE A 159 -2.74 4.60 23.75
N GLN A 160 -1.66 4.34 24.52
CA GLN A 160 -1.48 3.07 25.24
C GLN A 160 -2.50 2.83 26.36
N ARG A 161 -3.20 3.85 26.83
CA ARG A 161 -4.26 3.71 27.85
C ARG A 161 -5.62 3.31 27.28
N LEU A 162 -5.80 3.34 25.96
CA LEU A 162 -7.03 2.99 25.25
C LEU A 162 -7.06 1.55 24.72
N LEU A 163 -5.94 0.81 24.80
CA LEU A 163 -5.83 -0.53 24.24
C LEU A 163 -6.13 -1.63 25.27
N PRO A 164 -7.28 -2.31 25.21
CA PRO A 164 -7.46 -3.60 25.90
C PRO A 164 -6.69 -4.72 25.16
N LYS A 165 -6.22 -5.67 25.91
CA LYS A 165 -5.19 -6.66 25.56
C LYS A 165 -5.58 -7.80 24.62
N GLN A 166 -6.61 -7.75 23.81
CA GLN A 166 -6.93 -8.76 22.77
C GLN A 166 -7.78 -8.18 21.66
N GLY A 167 -7.25 -8.19 20.42
CA GLY A 167 -8.03 -8.13 19.20
C GLY A 167 -8.73 -6.79 18.87
N ASN A 168 -8.02 -5.67 18.88
CA ASN A 168 -8.62 -4.33 18.68
C ASN A 168 -8.70 -3.91 17.20
N PHE A 169 -9.12 -4.83 16.31
CA PHE A 169 -9.18 -4.56 14.87
C PHE A 169 -10.10 -3.38 14.50
N PHE A 170 -11.29 -3.36 15.07
CA PHE A 170 -12.27 -2.32 14.75
C PHE A 170 -11.86 -0.94 15.25
N GLU A 171 -11.23 -0.86 16.42
CA GLU A 171 -10.70 0.41 16.94
C GLU A 171 -9.54 0.93 16.08
N LEU A 172 -8.74 0.05 15.49
CA LEU A 172 -7.69 0.43 14.54
C LEU A 172 -8.27 0.93 13.21
N PHE A 173 -9.29 0.26 12.67
CA PHE A 173 -10.02 0.77 11.50
C PHE A 173 -10.64 2.14 11.78
N GLU A 174 -11.33 2.29 12.92
CA GLU A 174 -11.93 3.56 13.32
C GLU A 174 -10.87 4.64 13.61
N ALA A 175 -9.68 4.28 14.08
CA ALA A 175 -8.58 5.22 14.25
C ALA A 175 -8.04 5.68 12.91
N HIS A 176 -7.85 4.74 11.97
CA HIS A 176 -7.34 5.03 10.63
C HIS A 176 -8.30 5.90 9.83
N VAL A 177 -9.61 5.63 9.83
CA VAL A 177 -10.56 6.48 9.11
C VAL A 177 -10.62 7.90 9.67
N ARG A 178 -10.33 8.10 10.96
CA ARG A 178 -10.21 9.46 11.52
C ARG A 178 -9.03 10.23 10.92
N THR A 179 -7.93 9.56 10.59
CA THR A 179 -6.81 10.21 9.88
C THR A 179 -7.23 10.61 8.46
N ILE A 180 -7.95 9.72 7.75
CA ILE A 180 -8.49 10.01 6.41
C ILE A 180 -9.43 11.23 6.46
N VAL A 181 -10.37 11.28 7.40
CA VAL A 181 -11.29 12.43 7.56
C VAL A 181 -10.53 13.72 7.84
N ALA A 182 -9.56 13.69 8.76
CA ALA A 182 -8.77 14.87 9.09
C ALA A 182 -7.89 15.34 7.93
N GLY A 183 -7.28 14.39 7.18
CA GLY A 183 -6.52 14.67 5.97
C GLY A 183 -7.39 15.29 4.88
N ALA A 184 -8.59 14.73 4.64
CA ALA A 184 -9.56 15.26 3.69
C ALA A 184 -10.01 16.68 4.04
N ASP A 185 -10.32 16.93 5.32
CA ASP A 185 -10.69 18.27 5.79
C ASP A 185 -9.54 19.28 5.63
N ALA A 186 -8.28 18.87 5.90
CA ALA A 186 -7.09 19.71 5.71
C ALA A 186 -6.84 20.01 4.22
N LEU A 187 -6.92 19.00 3.35
CA LEU A 187 -6.82 19.15 1.90
C LEU A 187 -7.90 20.10 1.36
N SER A 188 -9.15 19.93 1.79
CA SER A 188 -10.26 20.81 1.38
C SER A 188 -10.02 22.26 1.78
N ARG A 189 -9.52 22.53 3.01
CA ARG A 189 -9.16 23.88 3.44
C ARG A 189 -8.03 24.47 2.60
N LEU A 190 -7.00 23.68 2.30
CA LEU A 190 -5.90 24.09 1.42
C LEU A 190 -6.41 24.59 0.06
N LEU A 191 -7.37 23.86 -0.54
CA LEU A 191 -7.90 24.21 -1.86
C LEU A 191 -8.89 25.38 -1.82
N GLN A 192 -9.52 25.67 -0.69
CA GLN A 192 -10.54 26.73 -0.58
C GLN A 192 -9.95 28.12 -0.35
N ASP A 193 -9.04 28.27 0.60
CA ASP A 193 -8.69 29.60 1.14
C ASP A 193 -7.27 30.08 0.79
N GLY A 194 -6.33 29.19 0.48
CA GLY A 194 -4.93 29.55 0.22
C GLY A 194 -4.19 30.20 1.41
N GLU A 195 -4.92 30.64 2.44
CA GLU A 195 -4.37 31.13 3.69
C GLU A 195 -3.88 29.95 4.53
N HIS A 196 -2.77 30.09 5.27
CA HIS A 196 -2.18 29.03 6.10
C HIS A 196 -1.82 27.75 5.30
N ARG A 197 -1.48 27.92 4.02
CA ARG A 197 -1.12 26.83 3.10
C ARG A 197 -0.17 25.81 3.71
N ASP A 198 0.94 26.26 4.28
CA ASP A 198 1.97 25.39 4.87
C ASP A 198 1.46 24.62 6.10
N ASP A 199 0.51 25.19 6.84
CA ASP A 199 -0.10 24.51 7.98
C ASP A 199 -1.02 23.39 7.52
N HIS A 200 -1.82 23.60 6.45
CA HIS A 200 -2.69 22.56 5.89
C HIS A 200 -1.91 21.45 5.21
N ILE A 201 -0.84 21.76 4.48
CA ILE A 201 0.08 20.76 3.90
C ILE A 201 0.68 19.91 5.02
N ARG A 202 1.18 20.55 6.07
CA ARG A 202 1.76 19.87 7.23
C ARG A 202 0.73 18.97 7.92
N GLU A 203 -0.50 19.42 8.09
CA GLU A 203 -1.58 18.64 8.70
C GLU A 203 -1.87 17.36 7.90
N VAL A 204 -1.91 17.41 6.56
CA VAL A 204 -2.09 16.19 5.73
C VAL A 204 -0.92 15.22 5.95
N ILE A 205 0.32 15.73 5.92
CA ILE A 205 1.52 14.89 6.14
C ILE A 205 1.51 14.26 7.54
N GLU A 206 1.09 15.01 8.57
CA GLU A 206 0.97 14.47 9.93
C GLU A 206 -0.11 13.38 10.02
N ARG A 207 -1.23 13.53 9.31
CA ARG A 207 -2.30 12.51 9.29
C ARG A 207 -1.87 11.24 8.56
N GLU A 208 -1.11 11.34 7.48
CA GLU A 208 -0.52 10.17 6.82
C GLU A 208 0.47 9.45 7.74
N ASN A 209 1.35 10.17 8.42
CA ASN A 209 2.27 9.55 9.37
C ASN A 209 1.52 8.85 10.53
N ASP A 210 0.41 9.42 11.02
CA ASP A 210 -0.44 8.78 12.02
C ASP A 210 -1.10 7.49 11.45
N ALA A 211 -1.55 7.50 10.20
CA ALA A 211 -2.13 6.35 9.50
C ALA A 211 -1.10 5.23 9.32
N ASP A 212 0.11 5.58 8.93
CA ASP A 212 1.25 4.68 8.81
C ASP A 212 1.58 3.94 10.14
N GLU A 213 1.43 4.61 11.29
CA GLU A 213 1.59 3.97 12.59
C GLU A 213 0.46 2.99 12.88
N ILE A 214 -0.77 3.32 12.49
CA ILE A 214 -1.95 2.48 12.71
C ILE A 214 -1.89 1.22 11.83
N ILE A 215 -1.50 1.32 10.57
CA ILE A 215 -1.38 0.13 9.70
C ILE A 215 -0.28 -0.81 10.20
N ARG A 216 0.84 -0.30 10.67
CA ARG A 216 1.90 -1.12 11.28
C ARG A 216 1.38 -1.89 12.51
N GLU A 217 0.60 -1.22 13.36
CA GLU A 217 -0.01 -1.87 14.52
C GLU A 217 -1.06 -2.90 14.09
N MET A 218 -1.92 -2.59 13.10
CA MET A 218 -2.88 -3.53 12.54
C MET A 218 -2.19 -4.81 12.06
N LEU A 219 -1.15 -4.67 11.25
CA LEU A 219 -0.39 -5.81 10.72
C LEU A 219 0.26 -6.63 11.85
N ARG A 220 0.72 -5.99 12.93
CA ARG A 220 1.23 -6.67 14.12
C ARG A 220 0.14 -7.46 14.84
N VAL A 221 -1.04 -6.85 15.04
CA VAL A 221 -2.19 -7.49 15.71
C VAL A 221 -2.71 -8.68 14.91
N VAL A 222 -2.84 -8.56 13.57
CA VAL A 222 -3.25 -9.65 12.67
C VAL A 222 -2.34 -10.87 12.84
N ARG A 223 -1.03 -10.66 12.96
CA ARG A 223 -0.05 -11.76 13.12
C ARG A 223 -0.12 -12.44 14.47
N GLN A 224 -0.36 -11.68 15.54
CA GLN A 224 -0.34 -12.17 16.92
C GLN A 224 -1.66 -12.78 17.35
N THR A 225 -2.74 -12.51 16.64
CA THR A 225 -4.10 -12.96 17.01
C THR A 225 -4.42 -14.29 16.34
N PHE A 226 -4.76 -15.29 17.15
CA PHE A 226 -5.10 -16.64 16.66
C PHE A 226 -6.47 -16.65 15.95
N LEU A 227 -7.45 -15.90 16.46
CA LEU A 227 -8.78 -15.77 15.89
C LEU A 227 -9.06 -14.32 15.51
N THR A 228 -9.21 -14.05 14.22
CA THR A 228 -9.54 -12.73 13.68
C THR A 228 -11.04 -12.59 13.37
N PRO A 229 -11.64 -11.38 13.42
CA PRO A 229 -13.06 -11.19 13.16
C PRO A 229 -13.46 -11.52 11.71
N PHE A 230 -12.54 -11.34 10.76
CA PHE A 230 -12.68 -11.66 9.35
C PHE A 230 -11.46 -12.47 8.89
N ASP A 231 -11.48 -12.92 7.64
CA ASP A 231 -10.28 -13.46 7.02
C ASP A 231 -9.12 -12.45 7.10
N ARG A 232 -7.91 -12.94 7.35
CA ARG A 232 -6.73 -12.07 7.50
C ARG A 232 -6.45 -11.28 6.22
N GLY A 233 -6.72 -11.88 5.06
CA GLY A 233 -6.59 -11.21 3.76
C GLY A 233 -7.55 -10.03 3.66
N ALA A 234 -8.81 -10.19 4.07
CA ALA A 234 -9.81 -9.12 4.07
C ALA A 234 -9.42 -7.97 5.02
N ILE A 235 -8.88 -8.28 6.22
CA ILE A 235 -8.40 -7.25 7.15
C ILE A 235 -7.24 -6.46 6.55
N ILE A 236 -6.28 -7.16 5.93
CA ILE A 236 -5.11 -6.54 5.31
C ILE A 236 -5.52 -5.75 4.07
N GLY A 237 -6.41 -6.30 3.23
CA GLY A 237 -6.95 -5.61 2.06
C GLY A 237 -7.61 -4.29 2.47
N LEU A 238 -8.56 -4.34 3.39
CA LEU A 238 -9.28 -3.17 3.87
C LEU A 238 -8.36 -2.07 4.43
N ILE A 239 -7.41 -2.43 5.32
CA ILE A 239 -6.51 -1.41 5.90
C ILE A 239 -5.54 -0.85 4.86
N SER A 240 -5.12 -1.65 3.87
CA SER A 240 -4.24 -1.18 2.79
C SER A 240 -4.96 -0.22 1.85
N SER A 241 -6.20 -0.51 1.44
CA SER A 241 -7.00 0.44 0.64
C SER A 241 -7.29 1.74 1.40
N MET A 242 -7.49 1.66 2.72
CA MET A 242 -7.63 2.85 3.57
C MET A 242 -6.34 3.68 3.61
N ASP A 243 -5.17 3.05 3.61
CA ASP A 243 -3.87 3.69 3.59
C ASP A 243 -3.62 4.37 2.23
N ASP A 244 -3.95 3.70 1.13
CA ASP A 244 -3.83 4.26 -0.21
C ASP A 244 -4.59 5.59 -0.35
N ALA A 245 -5.75 5.75 0.30
CA ALA A 245 -6.52 6.99 0.26
C ALA A 245 -5.80 8.17 0.93
N ILE A 246 -5.16 7.98 2.09
CA ILE A 246 -4.42 9.07 2.76
C ILE A 246 -3.08 9.33 2.07
N ASP A 247 -2.47 8.32 1.48
CA ASP A 247 -1.26 8.43 0.68
C ASP A 247 -1.45 9.30 -0.56
N GLU A 248 -2.55 9.11 -1.27
CA GLU A 248 -2.87 9.96 -2.43
C GLU A 248 -3.17 11.40 -2.01
N MET A 249 -3.72 11.64 -0.79
CA MET A 249 -3.83 12.99 -0.23
C MET A 249 -2.44 13.61 0.03
N GLN A 250 -1.49 12.84 0.56
CA GLN A 250 -0.11 13.30 0.74
C GLN A 250 0.55 13.59 -0.61
N ALA A 251 0.34 12.73 -1.62
CA ALA A 251 0.86 12.97 -2.97
C ALA A 251 0.29 14.25 -3.59
N ALA A 252 -1.01 14.52 -3.39
CA ALA A 252 -1.65 15.74 -3.87
C ALA A 252 -1.03 17.00 -3.24
N VAL A 253 -0.86 17.04 -1.91
CA VAL A 253 -0.25 18.20 -1.25
C VAL A 253 1.23 18.34 -1.58
N ALA A 254 1.95 17.24 -1.79
CA ALA A 254 3.34 17.27 -2.25
C ALA A 254 3.49 17.87 -3.65
N ALA A 255 2.56 17.56 -4.57
CA ALA A 255 2.53 18.18 -5.91
C ALA A 255 2.19 19.67 -5.82
N ILE A 256 1.18 20.05 -5.01
CA ILE A 256 0.82 21.45 -4.76
C ILE A 256 2.01 22.24 -4.21
N ASP A 257 2.76 21.65 -3.28
CA ASP A 257 3.94 22.29 -2.68
C ASP A 257 5.11 22.39 -3.67
N LEU A 258 5.40 21.31 -4.39
CA LEU A 258 6.48 21.24 -5.37
C LEU A 258 6.38 22.33 -6.44
N TYR A 259 5.16 22.60 -6.92
CA TYR A 259 4.91 23.58 -7.99
C TYR A 259 4.53 24.96 -7.45
N ASP A 260 4.54 25.17 -6.14
CA ASP A 260 4.06 26.41 -5.48
C ASP A 260 2.69 26.86 -6.05
N PHE A 261 1.81 25.87 -6.23
CA PHE A 261 0.53 26.09 -6.91
C PHE A 261 -0.51 26.71 -5.98
N THR A 262 -1.13 27.79 -6.47
CA THR A 262 -2.12 28.57 -5.67
C THR A 262 -3.44 28.85 -6.43
N GLY A 263 -3.52 28.47 -7.69
CA GLY A 263 -4.67 28.78 -8.55
C GLY A 263 -5.67 27.63 -8.65
N PHE A 264 -6.36 27.30 -7.56
CA PHE A 264 -7.32 26.18 -7.51
C PHE A 264 -8.61 26.53 -8.27
N GLU A 265 -8.86 25.80 -9.35
CA GLU A 265 -10.08 25.91 -10.16
C GLU A 265 -11.31 25.35 -9.41
N PRO A 266 -12.55 25.78 -9.78
CA PRO A 266 -13.76 25.27 -9.12
C PRO A 266 -13.86 23.74 -9.12
N GLU A 267 -13.45 23.06 -10.18
CA GLU A 267 -13.51 21.63 -10.33
C GLU A 267 -12.62 20.92 -9.30
N MET A 268 -11.46 21.48 -8.96
CA MET A 268 -10.58 20.96 -7.90
C MET A 268 -11.25 21.04 -6.52
N LYS A 269 -11.96 22.16 -6.25
CA LYS A 269 -12.70 22.39 -5.01
C LYS A 269 -13.90 21.45 -4.89
N ASP A 270 -14.59 21.21 -6.01
CA ASP A 270 -15.74 20.31 -6.06
C ASP A 270 -15.30 18.85 -5.79
N ILE A 271 -14.19 18.39 -6.38
CA ILE A 271 -13.63 17.06 -6.09
C ILE A 271 -13.21 17.00 -4.61
N ALA A 272 -12.56 18.04 -4.05
CA ALA A 272 -12.19 18.06 -2.65
C ALA A 272 -13.40 17.96 -1.71
N ALA A 273 -14.53 18.54 -2.07
CA ALA A 273 -15.78 18.40 -1.31
C ALA A 273 -16.28 16.94 -1.36
N ILE A 274 -16.18 16.27 -2.51
CA ILE A 274 -16.52 14.84 -2.66
C ILE A 274 -15.58 13.98 -1.79
N ILE A 275 -14.29 14.27 -1.75
CA ILE A 275 -13.32 13.57 -0.90
C ILE A 275 -13.71 13.65 0.58
N VAL A 276 -14.06 14.85 1.07
CA VAL A 276 -14.50 15.06 2.45
C VAL A 276 -15.79 14.26 2.76
N ASP A 277 -16.76 14.31 1.86
CA ASP A 277 -18.01 13.57 2.03
C ASP A 277 -17.78 12.05 1.95
N GLY A 278 -16.91 11.56 1.07
CA GLY A 278 -16.53 10.15 0.96
C GLY A 278 -15.83 9.64 2.23
N ALA A 279 -14.87 10.40 2.76
CA ALA A 279 -14.21 10.09 4.02
C ALA A 279 -15.21 9.97 5.19
N ARG A 280 -16.23 10.83 5.25
CA ARG A 280 -17.29 10.75 6.26
C ARG A 280 -18.20 9.54 6.08
N VAL A 281 -18.48 9.13 4.84
CA VAL A 281 -19.22 7.89 4.55
C VAL A 281 -18.45 6.68 5.06
N LEU A 282 -17.14 6.62 4.84
CA LEU A 282 -16.30 5.56 5.39
C LEU A 282 -16.30 5.56 6.92
N ALA A 283 -16.23 6.74 7.54
CA ALA A 283 -16.30 6.87 9.01
C ALA A 283 -17.64 6.38 9.59
N GLU A 284 -18.73 6.43 8.82
CA GLU A 284 -20.01 5.83 9.18
C GLU A 284 -20.01 4.31 8.96
N ALA A 285 -19.40 3.81 7.87
CA ALA A 285 -19.43 2.40 7.49
C ALA A 285 -18.59 1.51 8.41
N LEU A 286 -17.35 1.91 8.72
CA LEU A 286 -16.38 1.05 9.42
C LEU A 286 -16.85 0.54 10.79
N PRO A 287 -17.50 1.34 11.67
CA PRO A 287 -18.05 0.83 12.93
C PRO A 287 -19.11 -0.24 12.75
N LEU A 288 -19.83 -0.26 11.62
CA LEU A 288 -20.89 -1.23 11.32
C LEU A 288 -20.34 -2.63 11.02
N LEU A 289 -19.06 -2.75 10.67
CA LEU A 289 -18.38 -4.03 10.46
C LEU A 289 -18.30 -4.89 11.74
N ARG A 290 -18.56 -4.32 12.92
CA ARG A 290 -18.63 -5.08 14.19
C ARG A 290 -19.75 -6.11 14.20
N ASP A 291 -20.81 -5.91 13.41
CA ASP A 291 -21.94 -6.83 13.28
C ASP A 291 -22.44 -6.80 11.83
N VAL A 292 -21.71 -7.45 10.93
CA VAL A 292 -22.00 -7.47 9.49
C VAL A 292 -23.41 -8.02 9.20
N PRO A 293 -23.84 -9.18 9.74
CA PRO A 293 -25.16 -9.72 9.43
C PRO A 293 -26.30 -8.75 9.75
N ARG A 294 -26.19 -7.99 10.84
CA ARG A 294 -27.19 -7.00 11.23
C ARG A 294 -27.17 -5.75 10.38
N ASN A 295 -26.00 -5.36 9.92
CA ASN A 295 -25.74 -4.08 9.25
C ASN A 295 -25.56 -4.21 7.73
N ALA A 296 -25.63 -5.42 7.14
CA ALA A 296 -25.33 -5.68 5.74
C ALA A 296 -26.04 -4.72 4.78
N LYS A 297 -27.35 -4.50 4.98
CA LYS A 297 -28.11 -3.56 4.15
C LYS A 297 -27.56 -2.11 4.24
N ARG A 298 -27.24 -1.66 5.45
CA ARG A 298 -26.72 -0.29 5.64
C ARG A 298 -25.32 -0.13 5.08
N LEU A 299 -24.46 -1.14 5.25
CA LEU A 299 -23.13 -1.18 4.65
C LEU A 299 -23.24 -1.05 3.13
N HIS A 300 -24.08 -1.88 2.49
CA HIS A 300 -24.28 -1.81 1.04
C HIS A 300 -24.82 -0.44 0.56
N GLU A 301 -25.75 0.19 1.30
CA GLU A 301 -26.21 1.55 0.97
C GLU A 301 -25.08 2.60 1.02
N LEU A 302 -24.11 2.44 1.94
CA LEU A 302 -22.97 3.34 2.10
C LEU A 302 -21.90 3.08 1.02
N THR A 303 -21.61 1.83 0.71
CA THR A 303 -20.65 1.47 -0.36
C THR A 303 -21.18 1.91 -1.72
N GLU A 304 -22.46 1.65 -2.05
CA GLU A 304 -23.08 2.19 -3.26
C GLU A 304 -23.06 3.73 -3.33
N ARG A 305 -23.11 4.41 -2.19
CA ARG A 305 -22.97 5.87 -2.18
C ARG A 305 -21.57 6.30 -2.59
N LEU A 306 -20.51 5.61 -2.13
CA LEU A 306 -19.14 5.89 -2.53
C LEU A 306 -18.90 5.66 -4.02
N VAL A 307 -19.39 4.54 -4.57
CA VAL A 307 -19.34 4.27 -6.02
C VAL A 307 -20.01 5.39 -6.84
N ARG A 308 -21.17 5.90 -6.39
CA ARG A 308 -21.82 7.04 -7.08
C ARG A 308 -21.03 8.35 -6.95
N MET A 309 -20.30 8.54 -5.86
CA MET A 309 -19.47 9.72 -5.64
C MET A 309 -18.22 9.70 -6.54
N GLU A 310 -17.62 8.53 -6.75
CA GLU A 310 -16.53 8.31 -7.70
C GLU A 310 -17.03 8.64 -9.13
N GLY A 311 -18.11 8.05 -9.63
CA GLY A 311 -18.63 8.37 -10.96
C GLY A 311 -18.99 9.86 -11.15
N HIS A 312 -19.31 10.59 -10.06
CA HIS A 312 -19.50 12.05 -10.12
C HIS A 312 -18.16 12.81 -10.18
N ALA A 313 -17.16 12.37 -9.40
CA ALA A 313 -15.82 12.97 -9.42
C ALA A 313 -15.16 12.80 -10.80
N ASP A 314 -15.31 11.65 -11.44
CA ASP A 314 -14.86 11.37 -12.80
C ASP A 314 -15.40 12.38 -13.82
N LEU A 315 -16.69 12.70 -13.75
CA LEU A 315 -17.31 13.69 -14.64
C LEU A 315 -16.72 15.09 -14.40
N ILE A 316 -16.49 15.47 -13.15
CA ILE A 316 -15.88 16.76 -12.79
C ILE A 316 -14.43 16.79 -13.23
N TYR A 317 -13.67 15.73 -13.00
CA TYR A 317 -12.29 15.57 -13.45
C TYR A 317 -12.15 15.74 -14.97
N ALA A 318 -12.97 15.01 -15.75
CA ALA A 318 -12.97 15.11 -17.20
C ALA A 318 -13.32 16.52 -17.70
N ALA A 319 -14.27 17.19 -17.04
CA ALA A 319 -14.64 18.57 -17.36
C ALA A 319 -13.50 19.54 -17.02
N GLY A 320 -12.90 19.43 -15.83
CA GLY A 320 -11.79 20.27 -15.39
C GLY A 320 -10.56 20.11 -16.28
N LEU A 321 -10.21 18.86 -16.64
CA LEU A 321 -9.10 18.58 -17.54
C LEU A 321 -9.30 19.22 -18.91
N LYS A 322 -10.51 19.11 -19.46
CA LYS A 322 -10.85 19.72 -20.75
C LYS A 322 -10.82 21.25 -20.70
N GLN A 323 -11.28 21.84 -19.60
CA GLN A 323 -11.25 23.28 -19.38
C GLN A 323 -9.81 23.78 -19.25
N ALA A 324 -9.01 23.13 -18.39
CA ALA A 324 -7.59 23.46 -18.22
C ALA A 324 -6.81 23.38 -19.55
N PHE A 325 -7.04 22.33 -20.35
CA PHE A 325 -6.40 22.21 -21.67
C PHE A 325 -6.78 23.37 -22.61
N ARG A 326 -8.05 23.75 -22.66
CA ARG A 326 -8.51 24.85 -23.55
C ARG A 326 -7.94 26.19 -23.09
N GLN A 327 -7.86 26.43 -21.80
CA GLN A 327 -7.43 27.70 -21.25
C GLN A 327 -5.91 27.87 -21.26
N PHE A 328 -5.17 26.84 -20.88
CA PHE A 328 -3.73 26.89 -20.67
C PHE A 328 -2.92 26.17 -21.75
N GLY A 329 -3.40 25.03 -22.29
CA GLY A 329 -2.65 24.21 -23.24
C GLY A 329 -1.96 24.97 -24.37
N PRO A 330 -2.62 25.91 -25.08
CA PRO A 330 -2.01 26.67 -26.17
C PRO A 330 -1.03 27.77 -25.73
N ILE A 331 -1.18 28.33 -24.53
CA ILE A 331 -0.46 29.53 -24.08
C ILE A 331 0.50 29.31 -22.93
N ASP A 332 0.21 28.29 -22.08
CA ASP A 332 1.00 27.89 -20.93
C ASP A 332 0.94 26.35 -20.74
N PRO A 333 1.64 25.58 -21.59
CA PRO A 333 1.63 24.11 -21.50
C PRO A 333 2.10 23.57 -20.15
N MET A 334 3.04 24.26 -19.48
CA MET A 334 3.50 23.84 -18.15
C MET A 334 2.42 24.05 -17.08
N GLY A 335 1.73 25.18 -17.13
CA GLY A 335 0.58 25.44 -16.25
C GLY A 335 -0.56 24.44 -16.47
N PHE A 336 -0.78 23.94 -17.69
CA PHE A 336 -1.70 22.83 -17.97
C PHE A 336 -1.21 21.52 -17.34
N ILE A 337 0.09 21.18 -17.47
CA ILE A 337 0.65 19.93 -16.92
C ILE A 337 0.50 19.90 -15.41
N VAL A 338 0.83 20.99 -14.72
CA VAL A 338 0.68 21.10 -13.26
C VAL A 338 -0.78 20.89 -12.83
N ARG A 339 -1.73 21.57 -13.50
CA ARG A 339 -3.17 21.43 -13.21
C ARG A 339 -3.68 20.01 -13.43
N ARG A 340 -3.26 19.39 -14.51
CA ARG A 340 -3.58 18.01 -14.81
C ARG A 340 -3.07 17.07 -13.72
N GLU A 341 -1.85 17.29 -13.24
CA GLU A 341 -1.25 16.45 -12.21
C GLU A 341 -2.02 16.57 -10.87
N ILE A 342 -2.35 17.79 -10.46
CA ILE A 342 -3.14 18.01 -9.25
C ILE A 342 -4.55 17.41 -9.39
N LEU A 343 -5.25 17.66 -10.50
CA LEU A 343 -6.56 17.05 -10.75
C LEU A 343 -6.51 15.52 -10.72
N ASN A 344 -5.46 14.93 -11.29
CA ASN A 344 -5.26 13.48 -11.30
C ASN A 344 -5.05 12.91 -9.88
N HIS A 345 -4.32 13.60 -9.00
CA HIS A 345 -4.20 13.18 -7.61
C HIS A 345 -5.54 13.28 -6.86
N LEU A 346 -6.31 14.34 -7.09
CA LEU A 346 -7.62 14.50 -6.46
C LEU A 346 -8.62 13.40 -6.87
N GLU A 347 -8.65 13.01 -8.15
CA GLU A 347 -9.47 11.92 -8.65
C GLU A 347 -9.02 10.59 -8.04
N ARG A 348 -7.72 10.28 -8.00
CA ARG A 348 -7.20 9.07 -7.38
C ARG A 348 -7.52 8.93 -5.89
N ILE A 349 -7.69 10.03 -5.17
CA ILE A 349 -8.15 9.96 -3.78
C ILE A 349 -9.59 9.41 -3.74
N VAL A 350 -10.44 9.83 -4.67
CA VAL A 350 -11.82 9.34 -4.73
C VAL A 350 -11.88 7.88 -5.16
N ASP A 351 -11.06 7.47 -6.12
CA ASP A 351 -10.88 6.07 -6.52
C ASP A 351 -10.45 5.20 -5.33
N ALA A 352 -9.45 5.66 -4.56
CA ALA A 352 -9.00 4.93 -3.37
C ALA A 352 -10.10 4.81 -2.30
N LEU A 353 -10.99 5.81 -2.14
CA LEU A 353 -12.15 5.70 -1.26
C LEU A 353 -13.19 4.69 -1.79
N GLU A 354 -13.34 4.55 -3.12
CA GLU A 354 -14.15 3.50 -3.74
C GLU A 354 -13.52 2.12 -3.52
N ASP A 355 -12.21 1.97 -3.63
CA ASP A 355 -11.51 0.72 -3.34
C ASP A 355 -11.77 0.25 -1.90
N VAL A 356 -11.80 1.16 -0.92
CA VAL A 356 -12.22 0.82 0.46
C VAL A 356 -13.66 0.31 0.49
N ALA A 357 -14.57 0.91 -0.29
CA ALA A 357 -15.95 0.44 -0.38
C ALA A 357 -16.04 -0.97 -0.97
N ASN A 358 -15.25 -1.29 -1.98
CA ASN A 358 -15.17 -2.61 -2.60
C ASN A 358 -14.65 -3.67 -1.62
N GLU A 359 -13.66 -3.35 -0.78
CA GLU A 359 -13.19 -4.23 0.30
C GLU A 359 -14.29 -4.47 1.36
N ILE A 360 -15.04 -3.42 1.75
CA ILE A 360 -16.18 -3.54 2.67
C ILE A 360 -17.26 -4.46 2.06
N ASP A 361 -17.63 -4.28 0.80
CA ASP A 361 -18.62 -5.13 0.12
C ASP A 361 -18.13 -6.59 0.03
N GLY A 362 -16.84 -6.83 -0.20
CA GLY A 362 -16.25 -8.16 -0.12
C GLY A 362 -16.47 -8.82 1.24
N ILE A 363 -16.22 -8.09 2.33
CA ILE A 363 -16.47 -8.58 3.70
C ILE A 363 -17.96 -8.85 3.93
N VAL A 364 -18.84 -7.99 3.42
CA VAL A 364 -20.29 -8.17 3.55
C VAL A 364 -20.76 -9.44 2.82
N ILE A 365 -20.28 -9.69 1.59
CA ILE A 365 -20.63 -10.89 0.81
C ILE A 365 -20.22 -12.17 1.53
N ASP A 366 -19.06 -12.17 2.17
CA ASP A 366 -18.52 -13.35 2.87
C ASP A 366 -19.20 -13.65 4.21
N HIS A 367 -19.89 -12.65 4.81
CA HIS A 367 -20.42 -12.75 6.19
C HIS A 367 -21.90 -12.40 6.34
N ALA A 368 -22.64 -12.08 5.25
CA ALA A 368 -24.06 -11.72 5.28
C ALA A 368 -25.02 -12.91 5.19
#